data_12f09dd38a830dda72ac8c4c7d5d18c5
#
_entry.id   12f09dd38a830dda72ac8c4c7d5d18c5
#
_cell.length_a   1.000
_cell.length_b   1.000
_cell.length_c   1.000
_cell.angle_alpha   90.00
_cell.angle_beta   90.00
_cell.angle_gamma   90.00
#
_symmetry.space_group_name_H-M   'P 1'
#
loop_
_entity.id
_entity.type
_entity.pdbx_description
1 polymer ?
#
loop_
_entity_poly.entity_id
_entity_poly.type
_entity_poly.pdbx_seq_one_letter_code
_entity_poly.pdbx_strand_id
1 'polypeptide(L)'
;MDESTLPDLGNLGSKTNDELRQMAIDKGIKRVPIQRTDLVLEVLANVAEETKQLVGAGVLDLLGDGYGFLRTPGKRGGTEDIYVSQSQVRRFGLRQGDMVTGQVRPPNEGEKYFGLIRVELVNGYDPESAMKRPKFDQYTSVYPDDQIKLHTTPKMMSTRMIDMVAPIGKGQRALIVAPPKAGKTVLLKQIAAGISENHPEIYIIVSLIGERPEEVTDMRRSIKGEVFSSTFDEPIEDHTRTAEVALDRARRLVESGENVVVLLDSLTRLARAYNLSVPSSGKTLSGGMDPNALYPPRQFFGAAKNCEEAGSLTIIATALIDTGSRLDDLIYEEFKGTGNMELHLDRRMAERRLWPAIDIERSGTRHEELLQDDATLKQIWLLRRMIGIIGQDSNSPTEAAERILERMSRTQTNEEFLASITKPE
;
A
#
# COMPACT_ATOMS: atom_id res chain seq x y z
N MET A 1 47.05 9.48 2.35
CA MET A 1 46.09 9.35 1.27
C MET A 1 45.10 10.47 1.43
N ASP A 2 45.02 11.33 0.45
CA ASP A 2 44.28 12.58 0.48
C ASP A 2 42.78 12.31 0.69
N GLU A 3 42.19 12.88 1.73
CA GLU A 3 40.76 12.81 2.06
C GLU A 3 39.87 13.55 1.04
N SER A 4 40.47 14.17 0.00
CA SER A 4 39.81 15.10 -0.92
C SER A 4 39.28 14.50 -2.22
N THR A 5 39.34 13.19 -2.43
CA THR A 5 38.93 12.55 -3.69
C THR A 5 37.85 11.49 -3.57
N LEU A 6 37.18 11.38 -2.42
CA LEU A 6 36.00 10.54 -2.30
C LEU A 6 34.81 11.26 -2.96
N PRO A 7 34.03 10.62 -3.85
CA PRO A 7 32.80 11.20 -4.30
C PRO A 7 31.95 11.51 -3.07
N ASP A 8 31.58 12.76 -2.93
CA ASP A 8 30.84 13.26 -1.77
C ASP A 8 29.45 12.60 -1.77
N LEU A 9 29.31 11.53 -0.98
CA LEU A 9 28.07 10.79 -0.85
C LEU A 9 26.94 11.71 -0.36
N GLY A 10 27.29 12.76 0.41
CA GLY A 10 26.38 13.81 0.85
C GLY A 10 25.76 14.62 -0.28
N ASN A 11 26.35 14.62 -1.47
CA ASN A 11 25.85 15.38 -2.61
C ASN A 11 24.73 14.66 -3.37
N LEU A 12 24.50 13.35 -3.15
CA LEU A 12 23.43 12.61 -3.81
C LEU A 12 22.04 13.06 -3.36
N GLY A 13 21.89 13.41 -2.09
CA GLY A 13 20.61 13.85 -1.52
C GLY A 13 20.07 15.17 -2.08
N SER A 14 20.94 16.05 -2.56
CA SER A 14 20.59 17.35 -3.14
C SER A 14 20.29 17.28 -4.65
N LYS A 15 20.65 16.17 -5.32
CA LYS A 15 20.44 16.00 -6.77
C LYS A 15 18.98 15.75 -7.11
N THR A 16 18.58 16.22 -8.29
CA THR A 16 17.26 15.90 -8.86
C THR A 16 17.17 14.44 -9.30
N ASN A 17 15.97 13.94 -9.49
CA ASN A 17 15.77 12.57 -9.98
C ASN A 17 16.39 12.35 -11.37
N ASP A 18 16.39 13.37 -12.22
CA ASP A 18 16.96 13.28 -13.58
C ASP A 18 18.50 13.23 -13.54
N GLU A 19 19.13 14.01 -12.67
CA GLU A 19 20.58 13.95 -12.43
C GLU A 19 20.99 12.58 -11.86
N LEU A 20 20.23 12.04 -10.92
CA LEU A 20 20.49 10.71 -10.36
C LEU A 20 20.31 9.60 -11.42
N ARG A 21 19.30 9.71 -12.29
CA ARG A 21 19.11 8.76 -13.41
C ARG A 21 20.26 8.83 -14.39
N GLN A 22 20.73 10.03 -14.75
CA GLN A 22 21.88 10.19 -15.62
C GLN A 22 23.13 9.56 -15.01
N MET A 23 23.38 9.78 -13.71
CA MET A 23 24.48 9.15 -12.99
C MET A 23 24.38 7.61 -13.00
N ALA A 24 23.17 7.06 -12.81
CA ALA A 24 22.94 5.63 -12.85
C ALA A 24 23.27 5.05 -14.25
N ILE A 25 22.88 5.74 -15.31
CA ILE A 25 23.20 5.36 -16.71
C ILE A 25 24.69 5.43 -16.95
N ASP A 26 25.36 6.52 -16.55
CA ASP A 26 26.81 6.72 -16.74
C ASP A 26 27.64 5.66 -16.01
N LYS A 27 27.12 5.17 -14.87
CA LYS A 27 27.71 4.05 -14.09
C LYS A 27 27.35 2.66 -14.63
N GLY A 28 26.60 2.56 -15.72
CA GLY A 28 26.23 1.29 -16.35
C GLY A 28 25.20 0.47 -15.62
N ILE A 29 24.37 1.08 -14.77
CA ILE A 29 23.26 0.41 -14.09
C ILE A 29 22.21 0.01 -15.13
N LYS A 30 22.03 -1.29 -15.35
CA LYS A 30 21.18 -1.84 -16.42
C LYS A 30 19.68 -1.58 -16.23
N ARG A 31 19.22 -1.48 -14.99
CA ARG A 31 17.82 -1.21 -14.64
C ARG A 31 17.79 -0.01 -13.68
N VAL A 32 17.58 1.15 -14.25
CA VAL A 32 17.50 2.40 -13.49
C VAL A 32 16.12 2.46 -12.80
N PRO A 33 16.05 2.47 -11.45
CA PRO A 33 14.81 2.59 -10.73
C PRO A 33 14.11 3.92 -11.03
N ILE A 34 12.77 3.91 -10.98
CA ILE A 34 11.97 5.12 -11.18
C ILE A 34 11.81 5.87 -9.86
N GLN A 35 11.64 5.13 -8.78
CA GLN A 35 11.44 5.64 -7.43
C GLN A 35 12.75 6.17 -6.85
N ARG A 36 12.71 7.37 -6.25
CA ARG A 36 13.91 8.06 -5.78
C ARG A 36 14.74 7.26 -4.78
N THR A 37 14.08 6.67 -3.79
CA THR A 37 14.78 5.91 -2.75
C THR A 37 15.59 4.75 -3.35
N ASP A 38 14.98 3.98 -4.24
CA ASP A 38 15.63 2.84 -4.90
C ASP A 38 16.74 3.31 -5.84
N LEU A 39 16.50 4.40 -6.59
CA LEU A 39 17.47 4.99 -7.49
C LEU A 39 18.74 5.42 -6.74
N VAL A 40 18.57 6.10 -5.63
CA VAL A 40 19.69 6.55 -4.81
C VAL A 40 20.44 5.36 -4.19
N LEU A 41 19.71 4.34 -3.73
CA LEU A 41 20.34 3.12 -3.18
C LEU A 41 21.19 2.38 -4.22
N GLU A 42 20.72 2.26 -5.46
CA GLU A 42 21.48 1.64 -6.54
C GLU A 42 22.75 2.44 -6.92
N VAL A 43 22.63 3.75 -7.03
CA VAL A 43 23.78 4.64 -7.30
C VAL A 43 24.79 4.54 -6.15
N LEU A 44 24.31 4.55 -4.92
CA LEU A 44 25.15 4.50 -3.73
C LEU A 44 25.86 3.16 -3.58
N ALA A 45 25.18 2.04 -3.87
CA ALA A 45 25.79 0.72 -3.85
C ALA A 45 26.96 0.63 -4.85
N ASN A 46 26.78 1.17 -6.04
CA ASN A 46 27.81 1.21 -7.06
C ASN A 46 29.02 2.08 -6.64
N VAL A 47 28.77 3.25 -6.06
CA VAL A 47 29.82 4.13 -5.52
C VAL A 47 30.56 3.46 -4.35
N ALA A 48 29.85 2.74 -3.48
CA ALA A 48 30.42 2.03 -2.34
C ALA A 48 31.38 0.91 -2.78
N GLU A 49 31.03 0.16 -3.85
CA GLU A 49 31.94 -0.84 -4.46
C GLU A 49 33.22 -0.20 -4.99
N GLU A 50 33.12 0.94 -5.72
CA GLU A 50 34.26 1.67 -6.25
C GLU A 50 35.20 2.19 -5.14
N THR A 51 34.61 2.69 -4.05
CA THR A 51 35.35 3.33 -2.95
C THR A 51 35.76 2.37 -1.85
N LYS A 52 35.31 1.11 -1.89
CA LYS A 52 35.51 0.09 -0.82
C LYS A 52 35.00 0.54 0.54
N GLN A 53 33.99 1.40 0.57
CA GLN A 53 33.36 1.85 1.81
C GLN A 53 32.23 0.90 2.20
N LEU A 54 32.08 0.64 3.50
CA LEU A 54 30.94 -0.09 4.02
C LEU A 54 29.78 0.88 4.18
N VAL A 55 28.77 0.69 3.33
CA VAL A 55 27.52 1.45 3.37
C VAL A 55 26.38 0.52 3.74
N GLY A 56 25.46 0.98 4.57
CA GLY A 56 24.27 0.25 4.94
C GLY A 56 23.02 1.12 4.79
N ALA A 57 21.90 0.46 4.51
CA ALA A 57 20.60 1.09 4.39
C ALA A 57 19.51 0.23 5.04
N GLY A 58 18.47 0.87 5.55
CA GLY A 58 17.33 0.16 6.11
C GLY A 58 16.25 1.09 6.63
N VAL A 59 15.09 0.52 6.88
CA VAL A 59 13.97 1.23 7.51
C VAL A 59 14.22 1.30 9.01
N LEU A 60 14.17 2.50 9.55
CA LEU A 60 14.42 2.75 10.98
C LEU A 60 13.26 2.23 11.83
N ASP A 61 13.60 1.33 12.74
CA ASP A 61 12.74 0.84 13.81
C ASP A 61 13.23 1.38 15.14
N LEU A 62 12.50 2.35 15.70
CA LEU A 62 12.82 3.01 16.97
C LEU A 62 12.36 2.16 18.16
N LEU A 63 13.18 2.12 19.19
CA LEU A 63 12.86 1.50 20.47
C LEU A 63 12.56 2.55 21.55
N GLY A 64 11.93 2.12 22.62
CA GLY A 64 11.44 3.00 23.69
C GLY A 64 12.50 3.91 24.33
N ASP A 65 13.78 3.49 24.31
CA ASP A 65 14.91 4.26 24.84
C ASP A 65 15.46 5.30 23.85
N GLY A 66 14.81 5.45 22.68
CA GLY A 66 15.15 6.48 21.69
C GLY A 66 16.34 6.16 20.77
N TYR A 67 16.92 4.98 20.85
CA TYR A 67 17.80 4.41 19.83
C TYR A 67 16.99 3.51 18.87
N GLY A 68 17.59 3.04 17.80
CA GLY A 68 16.88 2.18 16.86
C GLY A 68 17.80 1.28 16.05
N PHE A 69 17.18 0.54 15.15
CA PHE A 69 17.87 -0.33 14.20
C PHE A 69 17.36 -0.06 12.78
N LEU A 70 18.27 -0.05 11.81
CA LEU A 70 17.89 -0.10 10.40
C LEU A 70 17.69 -1.56 10.03
N ARG A 71 16.49 -1.84 9.50
CA ARG A 71 16.06 -3.18 9.11
C ARG A 71 15.70 -3.23 7.64
N THR A 72 15.92 -4.38 7.01
CA THR A 72 15.39 -4.62 5.67
C THR A 72 13.87 -4.55 5.71
N PRO A 73 13.19 -3.84 4.78
CA PRO A 73 11.74 -3.78 4.75
C PRO A 73 11.09 -5.17 4.85
N GLY A 74 10.16 -5.33 5.78
CA GLY A 74 9.45 -6.58 6.00
C GLY A 74 10.24 -7.73 6.62
N LYS A 75 11.49 -7.53 7.04
CA LYS A 75 12.23 -8.46 7.89
C LYS A 75 12.20 -7.99 9.35
N ARG A 76 12.09 -8.96 10.25
CA ARG A 76 12.29 -8.73 11.69
C ARG A 76 13.75 -8.88 12.05
N GLY A 77 14.13 -8.28 13.17
CA GLY A 77 15.49 -8.20 13.67
C GLY A 77 16.37 -9.42 13.41
N GLY A 78 17.55 -9.18 12.90
CA GLY A 78 18.56 -10.18 12.56
C GLY A 78 19.97 -9.70 12.87
N THR A 79 20.95 -10.54 12.56
CA THR A 79 22.39 -10.19 12.71
C THR A 79 22.84 -9.12 11.74
N GLU A 80 22.06 -8.85 10.69
CA GLU A 80 22.32 -7.82 9.68
C GLU A 80 21.77 -6.44 10.07
N ASP A 81 21.06 -6.33 11.20
CA ASP A 81 20.51 -5.04 11.67
C ASP A 81 21.64 -4.06 11.97
N ILE A 82 21.42 -2.79 11.64
CA ILE A 82 22.40 -1.72 11.86
C ILE A 82 21.91 -0.84 13.01
N TYR A 83 22.69 -0.77 14.06
CA TYR A 83 22.38 0.06 15.24
C TYR A 83 22.49 1.55 14.92
N VAL A 84 21.47 2.31 15.34
CA VAL A 84 21.41 3.78 15.24
C VAL A 84 21.34 4.36 16.65
N SER A 85 22.30 5.20 17.00
CA SER A 85 22.36 5.80 18.33
C SER A 85 21.28 6.85 18.57
N GLN A 86 20.87 7.03 19.81
CA GLN A 86 19.93 8.08 20.20
C GLN A 86 20.40 9.49 19.80
N SER A 87 21.71 9.74 19.84
CA SER A 87 22.28 11.02 19.43
C SER A 87 22.07 11.29 17.94
N GLN A 88 22.22 10.28 17.07
CA GLN A 88 21.95 10.39 15.64
C GLN A 88 20.46 10.59 15.36
N VAL A 89 19.58 9.82 16.04
CA VAL A 89 18.12 10.00 15.94
C VAL A 89 17.72 11.44 16.26
N ARG A 90 18.23 11.99 17.36
CA ARG A 90 17.93 13.38 17.77
C ARG A 90 18.53 14.41 16.83
N ARG A 91 19.81 14.24 16.44
CA ARG A 91 20.53 15.20 15.61
C ARG A 91 19.87 15.40 14.26
N PHE A 92 19.44 14.33 13.61
CA PHE A 92 18.84 14.36 12.28
C PHE A 92 17.31 14.32 12.29
N GLY A 93 16.68 14.36 13.47
CA GLY A 93 15.22 14.31 13.59
C GLY A 93 14.60 13.07 12.92
N LEU A 94 15.30 11.92 13.02
CA LEU A 94 14.85 10.67 12.41
C LEU A 94 13.55 10.18 13.05
N ARG A 95 12.66 9.63 12.23
CA ARG A 95 11.34 9.17 12.64
C ARG A 95 11.20 7.68 12.34
N GLN A 96 10.32 7.02 13.08
CA GLN A 96 9.91 5.65 12.81
C GLN A 96 9.50 5.50 11.33
N GLY A 97 10.05 4.49 10.65
CA GLY A 97 9.74 4.22 9.24
C GLY A 97 10.60 5.00 8.22
N ASP A 98 11.53 5.86 8.65
CA ASP A 98 12.47 6.50 7.73
C ASP A 98 13.41 5.46 7.11
N MET A 99 13.62 5.53 5.79
CA MET A 99 14.73 4.84 5.14
C MET A 99 16.00 5.66 5.38
N VAL A 100 16.89 5.13 6.18
CA VAL A 100 18.18 5.76 6.49
C VAL A 100 19.29 5.03 5.80
N THR A 101 20.17 5.78 5.17
CA THR A 101 21.34 5.25 4.47
C THR A 101 22.58 5.97 4.99
N GLY A 102 23.68 5.22 5.16
CA GLY A 102 24.90 5.82 5.64
C GLY A 102 26.07 4.88 5.75
N GLN A 103 27.20 5.42 6.21
CA GLN A 103 28.41 4.65 6.47
C GLN A 103 28.25 3.81 7.72
N VAL A 104 28.67 2.55 7.64
CA VAL A 104 28.57 1.61 8.75
C VAL A 104 29.94 1.04 9.10
N ARG A 105 30.11 0.61 10.36
CA ARG A 105 31.25 -0.16 10.80
C ARG A 105 30.84 -1.56 11.22
N PRO A 106 31.72 -2.55 11.09
CA PRO A 106 31.47 -3.87 11.65
C PRO A 106 31.38 -3.81 13.20
N PRO A 107 30.74 -4.79 13.82
CA PRO A 107 30.67 -4.89 15.26
C PRO A 107 32.07 -5.01 15.86
N ASN A 108 32.33 -4.29 16.96
CA ASN A 108 33.52 -4.46 17.78
C ASN A 108 33.43 -5.75 18.62
N GLU A 109 34.53 -6.10 19.29
CA GLU A 109 34.57 -7.23 20.22
C GLU A 109 33.50 -7.04 21.32
N GLY A 110 32.54 -7.99 21.40
CA GLY A 110 31.40 -7.92 22.32
C GLY A 110 30.12 -7.23 21.77
N GLU A 111 30.17 -6.59 20.61
CA GLU A 111 28.99 -6.06 19.93
C GLU A 111 28.39 -7.13 19.01
N LYS A 112 27.05 -7.09 18.82
CA LYS A 112 26.32 -8.05 17.97
C LYS A 112 25.98 -7.47 16.61
N TYR A 113 25.82 -6.15 16.50
CA TYR A 113 25.27 -5.47 15.36
C TYR A 113 26.26 -4.53 14.70
N PHE A 114 26.11 -4.30 13.40
CA PHE A 114 26.79 -3.18 12.74
C PHE A 114 26.37 -1.86 13.37
N GLY A 115 27.27 -0.89 13.36
CA GLY A 115 26.99 0.46 13.88
C GLY A 115 26.94 1.51 12.78
N LEU A 116 25.90 2.32 12.72
CA LEU A 116 25.84 3.48 11.82
C LEU A 116 26.82 4.55 12.32
N ILE A 117 27.81 4.91 11.49
CA ILE A 117 28.80 5.93 11.80
C ILE A 117 28.27 7.31 11.39
N ARG A 118 27.81 7.42 10.14
CA ARG A 118 27.38 8.67 9.54
C ARG A 118 26.08 8.45 8.76
N VAL A 119 25.09 9.34 8.98
CA VAL A 119 23.87 9.40 8.18
C VAL A 119 24.17 10.19 6.93
N GLU A 120 24.04 9.57 5.76
CA GLU A 120 24.26 10.21 4.46
C GLU A 120 22.93 10.67 3.85
N LEU A 121 21.89 9.84 3.94
CA LEU A 121 20.58 10.12 3.33
C LEU A 121 19.45 9.66 4.23
N VAL A 122 18.33 10.38 4.17
CA VAL A 122 17.05 10.03 4.79
C VAL A 122 15.96 10.07 3.72
N ASN A 123 15.33 8.93 3.44
CA ASN A 123 14.34 8.75 2.35
C ASN A 123 14.88 9.22 0.97
N GLY A 124 16.17 9.07 0.72
CA GLY A 124 16.81 9.49 -0.51
C GLY A 124 17.10 10.98 -0.63
N TYR A 125 16.94 11.74 0.44
CA TYR A 125 17.24 13.18 0.52
C TYR A 125 18.37 13.47 1.52
N ASP A 126 18.96 14.66 1.38
CA ASP A 126 19.91 15.18 2.33
C ASP A 126 19.30 15.23 3.75
N PRO A 127 20.03 14.79 4.81
CA PRO A 127 19.48 14.71 6.16
C PRO A 127 18.98 16.04 6.73
N GLU A 128 19.63 17.18 6.39
CA GLU A 128 19.20 18.50 6.85
C GLU A 128 17.89 18.94 6.19
N SER A 129 17.72 18.61 4.90
CA SER A 129 16.49 18.84 4.16
C SER A 129 15.36 17.93 4.68
N ALA A 130 15.66 16.66 4.90
CA ALA A 130 14.72 15.70 5.45
C ALA A 130 14.22 16.08 6.86
N MET A 131 15.07 16.69 7.68
CA MET A 131 14.69 17.14 9.02
C MET A 131 13.62 18.25 9.00
N LYS A 132 13.62 19.10 7.97
CA LYS A 132 12.70 20.25 7.84
C LYS A 132 11.31 19.86 7.33
N ARG A 133 11.11 18.62 6.83
CA ARG A 133 9.83 18.17 6.29
C ARG A 133 8.73 18.26 7.36
N PRO A 134 7.50 18.73 7.02
CA PRO A 134 6.36 18.70 7.91
C PRO A 134 6.03 17.28 8.37
N LYS A 135 5.28 17.14 9.46
CA LYS A 135 4.74 15.85 9.87
C LYS A 135 3.53 15.52 9.01
N PHE A 136 3.30 14.23 8.75
CA PHE A 136 2.18 13.75 7.94
C PHE A 136 0.83 14.37 8.32
N ASP A 137 0.54 14.50 9.61
CA ASP A 137 -0.73 15.02 10.10
C ASP A 137 -0.94 16.54 9.86
N GLN A 138 0.12 17.26 9.47
CA GLN A 138 0.09 18.70 9.22
C GLN A 138 -0.33 19.05 7.79
N TYR A 139 -0.31 18.08 6.86
CA TYR A 139 -0.71 18.32 5.47
C TYR A 139 -2.22 18.44 5.31
N THR A 140 -2.64 19.36 4.46
CA THR A 140 -4.05 19.57 4.09
C THR A 140 -4.58 18.38 3.30
N SER A 141 -5.73 17.85 3.72
CA SER A 141 -6.40 16.73 3.05
C SER A 141 -7.38 17.24 2.02
N VAL A 142 -7.26 16.79 0.77
CA VAL A 142 -8.20 17.07 -0.33
C VAL A 142 -8.85 15.79 -0.83
N TYR A 143 -9.93 15.92 -1.61
CA TYR A 143 -10.57 14.77 -2.24
C TYR A 143 -9.65 14.12 -3.28
N PRO A 144 -9.70 12.79 -3.47
CA PRO A 144 -9.07 12.12 -4.59
C PRO A 144 -9.63 12.64 -5.92
N ASP A 145 -8.76 13.18 -6.78
CA ASP A 145 -9.09 13.78 -8.07
C ASP A 145 -8.21 13.25 -9.23
N ASP A 146 -7.24 12.42 -8.92
CA ASP A 146 -6.36 11.76 -9.89
C ASP A 146 -6.55 10.24 -9.81
N GLN A 147 -7.13 9.65 -10.85
CA GLN A 147 -7.45 8.22 -10.89
C GLN A 147 -6.19 7.37 -11.06
N ILE A 148 -6.03 6.36 -10.22
CA ILE A 148 -5.07 5.28 -10.39
C ILE A 148 -5.66 4.24 -11.33
N LYS A 149 -5.35 4.34 -12.63
CA LYS A 149 -5.84 3.40 -13.65
C LYS A 149 -5.17 2.05 -13.51
N LEU A 150 -5.98 1.00 -13.41
CA LEU A 150 -5.53 -0.38 -13.17
C LEU A 150 -5.56 -1.25 -14.43
N HIS A 151 -6.32 -0.88 -15.44
CA HIS A 151 -6.46 -1.64 -16.67
C HIS A 151 -5.17 -1.66 -17.48
N THR A 152 -4.64 -2.84 -17.74
CA THR A 152 -3.40 -3.05 -18.52
C THR A 152 -3.68 -3.78 -19.83
N THR A 153 -4.41 -4.90 -19.77
CA THR A 153 -4.71 -5.72 -20.94
C THR A 153 -6.20 -6.03 -21.05
N PRO A 154 -6.75 -6.22 -22.27
CA PRO A 154 -8.17 -6.54 -22.48
C PRO A 154 -8.68 -7.74 -21.69
N LYS A 155 -7.78 -8.70 -21.40
CA LYS A 155 -8.12 -9.95 -20.70
C LYS A 155 -8.21 -9.77 -19.17
N MET A 156 -7.69 -8.68 -18.63
CA MET A 156 -7.74 -8.39 -17.19
C MET A 156 -9.09 -7.77 -16.80
N MET A 157 -10.13 -8.59 -16.83
CA MET A 157 -11.52 -8.16 -16.60
C MET A 157 -11.73 -7.52 -15.23
N SER A 158 -10.99 -7.96 -14.18
CA SER A 158 -11.12 -7.43 -12.83
C SER A 158 -10.69 -5.96 -12.74
N THR A 159 -9.52 -5.61 -13.28
CA THR A 159 -9.03 -4.23 -13.28
C THR A 159 -9.86 -3.33 -14.18
N ARG A 160 -10.36 -3.85 -15.33
CA ARG A 160 -11.32 -3.14 -16.18
C ARG A 160 -12.59 -2.79 -15.42
N MET A 161 -13.16 -3.76 -14.67
CA MET A 161 -14.38 -3.52 -13.90
C MET A 161 -14.15 -2.52 -12.78
N ILE A 162 -13.04 -2.62 -12.03
CA ILE A 162 -12.73 -1.68 -10.96
C ILE A 162 -12.65 -0.26 -11.50
N ASP A 163 -11.92 -0.05 -12.60
CA ASP A 163 -11.76 1.29 -13.21
C ASP A 163 -13.09 1.93 -13.60
N MET A 164 -14.11 1.12 -13.94
CA MET A 164 -15.45 1.61 -14.29
C MET A 164 -16.33 1.78 -13.05
N VAL A 165 -16.48 0.71 -12.24
CA VAL A 165 -17.56 0.68 -11.24
C VAL A 165 -17.15 1.16 -9.86
N ALA A 166 -15.87 1.14 -9.56
CA ALA A 166 -15.33 1.59 -8.28
C ALA A 166 -13.92 2.16 -8.48
N PRO A 167 -13.77 3.26 -9.24
CA PRO A 167 -12.48 3.85 -9.54
C PRO A 167 -11.73 4.24 -8.27
N ILE A 168 -10.43 4.03 -8.28
CA ILE A 168 -9.55 4.34 -7.15
C ILE A 168 -8.76 5.60 -7.50
N GLY A 169 -8.83 6.63 -6.65
CA GLY A 169 -8.03 7.83 -6.78
C GLY A 169 -6.85 7.86 -5.81
N LYS A 170 -5.85 8.71 -6.09
CA LYS A 170 -4.76 9.00 -5.16
C LYS A 170 -5.32 9.58 -3.86
N GLY A 171 -5.01 8.94 -2.72
CA GLY A 171 -5.58 9.30 -1.42
C GLY A 171 -6.87 8.56 -1.05
N GLN A 172 -7.32 7.58 -1.84
CA GLN A 172 -8.54 6.81 -1.61
C GLN A 172 -8.47 5.95 -0.35
N ARG A 173 -9.57 5.91 0.40
CA ARG A 173 -9.83 4.92 1.45
C ARG A 173 -10.75 3.84 0.89
N ALA A 174 -10.14 2.83 0.27
CA ALA A 174 -10.85 1.78 -0.44
C ALA A 174 -11.03 0.52 0.43
N LEU A 175 -12.26 0.01 0.49
CA LEU A 175 -12.61 -1.20 1.22
C LEU A 175 -13.06 -2.29 0.24
N ILE A 176 -12.30 -3.38 0.16
CA ILE A 176 -12.69 -4.58 -0.57
C ILE A 176 -13.42 -5.52 0.38
N VAL A 177 -14.71 -5.63 0.20
CA VAL A 177 -15.61 -6.44 1.04
C VAL A 177 -15.74 -7.81 0.42
N ALA A 178 -15.21 -8.83 1.10
CA ALA A 178 -15.08 -10.15 0.52
C ALA A 178 -15.56 -11.26 1.45
N PRO A 179 -16.51 -12.11 1.02
CA PRO A 179 -16.76 -13.37 1.69
C PRO A 179 -15.57 -14.34 1.49
N PRO A 180 -15.43 -15.36 2.35
CA PRO A 180 -14.40 -16.37 2.18
C PRO A 180 -14.44 -17.03 0.78
N LYS A 181 -13.25 -17.23 0.19
CA LYS A 181 -13.06 -17.88 -1.14
C LYS A 181 -13.62 -17.10 -2.34
N ALA A 182 -13.86 -15.80 -2.22
CA ALA A 182 -14.34 -14.95 -3.31
C ALA A 182 -13.23 -14.35 -4.21
N GLY A 183 -11.99 -14.81 -4.10
CA GLY A 183 -10.89 -14.35 -4.97
C GLY A 183 -10.15 -13.11 -4.49
N LYS A 184 -10.31 -12.70 -3.23
CA LYS A 184 -9.69 -11.52 -2.60
C LYS A 184 -8.20 -11.37 -2.91
N THR A 185 -7.39 -12.38 -2.61
CA THR A 185 -5.92 -12.37 -2.75
C THR A 185 -5.48 -12.23 -4.21
N VAL A 186 -6.20 -12.87 -5.14
CA VAL A 186 -5.96 -12.75 -6.59
C VAL A 186 -6.23 -11.31 -7.03
N LEU A 187 -7.33 -10.73 -6.57
CA LEU A 187 -7.71 -9.36 -6.91
C LEU A 187 -6.68 -8.34 -6.43
N LEU A 188 -6.17 -8.47 -5.20
CA LEU A 188 -5.11 -7.60 -4.67
C LEU A 188 -3.83 -7.69 -5.52
N LYS A 189 -3.44 -8.89 -5.97
CA LYS A 189 -2.30 -9.05 -6.87
C LYS A 189 -2.52 -8.38 -8.22
N GLN A 190 -3.72 -8.48 -8.77
CA GLN A 190 -4.08 -7.84 -10.03
C GLN A 190 -4.09 -6.30 -9.92
N ILE A 191 -4.58 -5.76 -8.80
CA ILE A 191 -4.51 -4.32 -8.49
C ILE A 191 -3.04 -3.89 -8.41
N ALA A 192 -2.21 -4.60 -7.65
CA ALA A 192 -0.78 -4.28 -7.53
C ALA A 192 -0.04 -4.35 -8.88
N ALA A 193 -0.36 -5.33 -9.71
CA ALA A 193 0.21 -5.45 -11.05
C ALA A 193 -0.20 -4.28 -11.95
N GLY A 194 -1.49 -3.90 -11.94
CA GLY A 194 -2.00 -2.75 -12.68
C GLY A 194 -1.33 -1.43 -12.27
N ILE A 195 -1.16 -1.20 -10.95
CA ILE A 195 -0.43 -0.04 -10.44
C ILE A 195 1.03 -0.06 -10.90
N SER A 196 1.72 -1.20 -10.76
CA SER A 196 3.13 -1.31 -11.13
C SER A 196 3.40 -1.09 -12.62
N GLU A 197 2.43 -1.39 -13.49
CA GLU A 197 2.54 -1.25 -14.93
C GLU A 197 2.18 0.17 -15.40
N ASN A 198 1.05 0.71 -14.91
CA ASN A 198 0.54 2.01 -15.36
C ASN A 198 1.10 3.19 -14.57
N HIS A 199 1.49 2.96 -13.31
CA HIS A 199 1.95 4.00 -12.37
C HIS A 199 3.23 3.55 -11.66
N PRO A 200 4.33 3.35 -12.41
CA PRO A 200 5.59 2.86 -11.84
C PRO A 200 6.23 3.84 -10.85
N GLU A 201 5.78 5.10 -10.82
CA GLU A 201 6.16 6.12 -9.85
C GLU A 201 5.54 5.89 -8.46
N ILE A 202 4.43 5.14 -8.37
CA ILE A 202 3.74 4.90 -7.10
C ILE A 202 4.47 3.83 -6.28
N TYR A 203 4.72 4.12 -5.01
CA TYR A 203 5.22 3.13 -4.06
C TYR A 203 4.11 2.18 -3.60
N ILE A 204 4.35 0.89 -3.73
CA ILE A 204 3.43 -0.14 -3.24
C ILE A 204 3.97 -0.73 -1.94
N ILE A 205 3.18 -0.65 -0.89
CA ILE A 205 3.41 -1.31 0.40
C ILE A 205 2.30 -2.34 0.59
N VAL A 206 2.68 -3.58 0.91
CA VAL A 206 1.74 -4.64 1.25
C VAL A 206 1.86 -4.95 2.73
N SER A 207 0.75 -4.89 3.46
CA SER A 207 0.67 -5.26 4.87
C SER A 207 -0.23 -6.48 5.04
N LEU A 208 0.38 -7.64 5.30
CA LEU A 208 -0.30 -8.92 5.47
C LEU A 208 -0.38 -9.26 6.96
N ILE A 209 -1.57 -9.29 7.50
CA ILE A 209 -1.80 -9.48 8.94
C ILE A 209 -2.46 -10.82 9.21
N GLY A 210 -1.72 -11.73 9.86
CA GLY A 210 -2.21 -13.06 10.23
C GLY A 210 -2.53 -13.94 9.01
N GLU A 211 -1.90 -13.71 7.86
CA GLU A 211 -2.10 -14.52 6.67
C GLU A 211 -1.23 -15.80 6.69
N ARG A 212 -1.48 -16.72 5.77
CA ARG A 212 -0.75 -17.98 5.70
C ARG A 212 0.67 -17.79 5.17
N PRO A 213 1.68 -18.52 5.65
CA PRO A 213 3.06 -18.41 5.19
C PRO A 213 3.22 -18.56 3.66
N GLU A 214 2.46 -19.50 3.05
CA GLU A 214 2.46 -19.70 1.60
C GLU A 214 1.87 -18.50 0.84
N GLU A 215 0.83 -17.83 1.37
CA GLU A 215 0.23 -16.63 0.77
C GLU A 215 1.20 -15.45 0.88
N VAL A 216 1.90 -15.31 2.00
CA VAL A 216 2.95 -14.31 2.19
C VAL A 216 4.08 -14.49 1.16
N THR A 217 4.53 -15.74 0.98
CA THR A 217 5.58 -16.05 0.01
C THR A 217 5.16 -15.75 -1.42
N ASP A 218 3.93 -16.10 -1.78
CA ASP A 218 3.35 -15.83 -3.10
C ASP A 218 3.23 -14.32 -3.37
N MET A 219 2.75 -13.54 -2.40
CA MET A 219 2.69 -12.07 -2.50
C MET A 219 4.08 -11.46 -2.69
N ARG A 220 5.08 -11.86 -1.90
CA ARG A 220 6.47 -11.38 -2.02
C ARG A 220 7.09 -11.65 -3.39
N ARG A 221 6.72 -12.76 -4.04
CA ARG A 221 7.21 -13.13 -5.37
C ARG A 221 6.46 -12.44 -6.51
N SER A 222 5.19 -12.10 -6.27
CA SER A 222 4.28 -11.59 -7.31
C SER A 222 4.25 -10.06 -7.39
N ILE A 223 4.51 -9.36 -6.29
CA ILE A 223 4.35 -7.89 -6.20
C ILE A 223 5.70 -7.20 -6.18
N LYS A 224 5.83 -6.15 -6.99
CA LYS A 224 6.95 -5.21 -6.91
C LYS A 224 6.61 -4.16 -5.86
N GLY A 225 7.14 -4.30 -4.66
CA GLY A 225 6.88 -3.40 -3.53
C GLY A 225 7.43 -3.93 -2.22
N GLU A 226 7.32 -3.12 -1.17
CA GLU A 226 7.72 -3.51 0.18
C GLU A 226 6.62 -4.37 0.82
N VAL A 227 6.96 -5.58 1.30
CA VAL A 227 5.99 -6.50 1.94
C VAL A 227 6.30 -6.66 3.42
N PHE A 228 5.45 -6.09 4.24
CA PHE A 228 5.41 -6.28 5.69
C PHE A 228 4.39 -7.38 6.00
N SER A 229 4.78 -8.38 6.77
CA SER A 229 3.90 -9.51 7.03
C SER A 229 4.07 -10.07 8.42
N SER A 230 2.97 -10.55 8.96
CA SER A 230 2.91 -11.43 10.11
C SER A 230 2.01 -12.62 9.78
N THR A 231 2.47 -13.84 10.05
CA THR A 231 1.71 -15.05 9.77
C THR A 231 0.85 -15.45 10.97
N PHE A 232 -0.20 -16.25 10.74
CA PHE A 232 -1.20 -16.58 11.76
C PHE A 232 -0.63 -17.31 12.98
N ASP A 233 0.55 -17.92 12.85
CA ASP A 233 1.26 -18.66 13.91
C ASP A 233 2.19 -17.76 14.75
N GLU A 234 2.31 -16.49 14.40
CA GLU A 234 3.11 -15.51 15.14
C GLU A 234 2.32 -14.85 16.28
N PRO A 235 3.01 -14.31 17.30
CA PRO A 235 2.37 -13.56 18.39
C PRO A 235 1.49 -12.41 17.92
N ILE A 236 0.45 -12.12 18.68
CA ILE A 236 -0.54 -11.08 18.34
C ILE A 236 0.07 -9.68 18.27
N GLU A 237 1.03 -9.40 19.14
CA GLU A 237 1.77 -8.15 19.18
C GLU A 237 2.53 -7.91 17.86
N ASP A 238 2.94 -8.98 17.21
CA ASP A 238 3.60 -8.92 15.92
C ASP A 238 2.65 -8.50 14.79
N HIS A 239 1.36 -8.84 14.89
CA HIS A 239 0.35 -8.42 13.92
C HIS A 239 0.14 -6.89 13.98
N THR A 240 -0.02 -6.36 15.18
CA THR A 240 -0.23 -4.91 15.37
C THR A 240 1.01 -4.13 14.98
N ARG A 241 2.20 -4.56 15.42
CA ARG A 241 3.47 -3.93 15.08
C ARG A 241 3.76 -3.93 13.58
N THR A 242 3.47 -5.03 12.88
CA THR A 242 3.65 -5.12 11.42
C THR A 242 2.83 -4.06 10.70
N ALA A 243 1.58 -3.85 11.11
CA ALA A 243 0.73 -2.82 10.54
C ALA A 243 1.25 -1.41 10.85
N GLU A 244 1.65 -1.15 12.10
CA GLU A 244 2.19 0.14 12.52
C GLU A 244 3.44 0.53 11.73
N VAL A 245 4.40 -0.39 11.59
CA VAL A 245 5.64 -0.14 10.82
C VAL A 245 5.33 0.12 9.35
N ALA A 246 4.41 -0.64 8.75
CA ALA A 246 3.99 -0.42 7.36
C ALA A 246 3.35 0.96 7.15
N LEU A 247 2.49 1.39 8.08
CA LEU A 247 1.86 2.71 8.03
C LEU A 247 2.87 3.83 8.25
N ASP A 248 3.78 3.70 9.20
CA ASP A 248 4.82 4.69 9.45
C ASP A 248 5.74 4.83 8.24
N ARG A 249 6.13 3.71 7.62
CA ARG A 249 6.87 3.72 6.36
C ARG A 249 6.13 4.48 5.26
N ALA A 250 4.85 4.21 5.08
CA ALA A 250 4.01 4.91 4.11
C ALA A 250 3.96 6.42 4.37
N ARG A 251 3.76 6.82 5.63
CA ARG A 251 3.76 8.24 6.02
C ARG A 251 5.07 8.94 5.71
N ARG A 252 6.21 8.28 5.94
CA ARG A 252 7.54 8.85 5.64
C ARG A 252 7.75 9.08 4.16
N LEU A 253 7.29 8.17 3.31
CA LEU A 253 7.32 8.34 1.86
C LEU A 253 6.46 9.52 1.41
N VAL A 254 5.22 9.63 1.91
CA VAL A 254 4.34 10.77 1.59
C VAL A 254 4.92 12.10 2.05
N GLU A 255 5.53 12.16 3.24
CA GLU A 255 6.24 13.35 3.73
C GLU A 255 7.43 13.75 2.84
N SER A 256 7.93 12.83 2.04
CA SER A 256 9.00 13.05 1.05
C SER A 256 8.45 13.37 -0.36
N GLY A 257 7.13 13.56 -0.49
CA GLY A 257 6.48 13.93 -1.75
C GLY A 257 6.05 12.75 -2.63
N GLU A 258 6.17 11.52 -2.13
CA GLU A 258 5.87 10.32 -2.92
C GLU A 258 4.38 9.93 -2.82
N ASN A 259 3.85 9.33 -3.90
CA ASN A 259 2.54 8.71 -3.91
C ASN A 259 2.66 7.26 -3.46
N VAL A 260 1.86 6.87 -2.49
CA VAL A 260 1.94 5.54 -1.85
C VAL A 260 0.58 4.84 -1.89
N VAL A 261 0.59 3.58 -2.26
CA VAL A 261 -0.56 2.68 -2.12
C VAL A 261 -0.23 1.60 -1.10
N VAL A 262 -1.02 1.52 -0.04
CA VAL A 262 -0.95 0.44 0.95
C VAL A 262 -2.05 -0.58 0.67
N LEU A 263 -1.67 -1.83 0.42
CA LEU A 263 -2.59 -2.96 0.33
C LEU A 263 -2.61 -3.68 1.68
N LEU A 264 -3.73 -3.58 2.42
CA LEU A 264 -3.88 -4.20 3.74
C LEU A 264 -4.74 -5.47 3.64
N ASP A 265 -4.17 -6.61 3.92
CA ASP A 265 -4.87 -7.89 4.01
C ASP A 265 -4.67 -8.55 5.37
N SER A 266 -5.59 -8.46 6.30
CA SER A 266 -6.90 -7.82 6.26
C SER A 266 -7.15 -6.89 7.44
N LEU A 267 -7.97 -5.88 7.22
CA LEU A 267 -8.46 -4.98 8.29
C LEU A 267 -9.20 -5.74 9.39
N THR A 268 -9.97 -6.77 9.02
CA THR A 268 -10.69 -7.63 9.98
C THR A 268 -9.71 -8.33 10.93
N ARG A 269 -8.63 -8.91 10.42
CA ARG A 269 -7.61 -9.56 11.26
C ARG A 269 -6.84 -8.55 12.10
N LEU A 270 -6.55 -7.38 11.56
CA LEU A 270 -5.91 -6.29 12.30
C LEU A 270 -6.78 -5.85 13.50
N ALA A 271 -8.07 -5.65 13.28
CA ALA A 271 -9.00 -5.28 14.35
C ALA A 271 -9.14 -6.39 15.40
N ARG A 272 -9.14 -7.66 14.99
CA ARG A 272 -9.10 -8.80 15.91
C ARG A 272 -7.80 -8.84 16.74
N ALA A 273 -6.66 -8.56 16.13
CA ALA A 273 -5.37 -8.52 16.82
C ALA A 273 -5.37 -7.42 17.90
N TYR A 274 -5.84 -6.23 17.55
CA TYR A 274 -5.99 -5.16 18.53
C TYR A 274 -6.99 -5.49 19.64
N ASN A 275 -8.06 -6.22 19.35
CA ASN A 275 -9.02 -6.66 20.38
C ASN A 275 -8.41 -7.58 21.44
N LEU A 276 -7.32 -8.26 21.09
CA LEU A 276 -6.60 -9.15 22.00
C LEU A 276 -5.39 -8.47 22.68
N SER A 277 -4.81 -7.43 22.04
CA SER A 277 -3.58 -6.77 22.53
C SER A 277 -3.84 -5.51 23.37
N VAL A 278 -4.96 -4.82 23.16
CA VAL A 278 -5.27 -3.57 23.88
C VAL A 278 -5.81 -3.86 25.28
N PRO A 279 -5.44 -3.08 26.29
CA PRO A 279 -6.06 -3.17 27.62
C PRO A 279 -7.58 -2.96 27.54
N SER A 280 -8.34 -3.83 28.21
CA SER A 280 -9.81 -3.77 28.19
C SER A 280 -10.35 -2.45 28.75
N SER A 281 -11.30 -1.86 28.05
CA SER A 281 -12.05 -0.69 28.53
C SER A 281 -13.10 -1.01 29.61
N GLY A 282 -13.34 -2.30 29.87
CA GLY A 282 -14.45 -2.77 30.73
C GLY A 282 -15.81 -2.72 30.07
N LYS A 283 -15.89 -2.32 28.79
CA LYS A 283 -17.10 -2.29 27.96
C LYS A 283 -16.95 -3.27 26.80
N THR A 284 -18.04 -3.89 26.40
CA THR A 284 -18.05 -4.84 25.30
C THR A 284 -19.15 -4.50 24.31
N LEU A 285 -18.79 -4.35 23.05
CA LEU A 285 -19.72 -4.18 21.93
C LEU A 285 -20.20 -5.56 21.45
N SER A 286 -21.10 -5.56 20.45
CA SER A 286 -21.58 -6.77 19.80
C SER A 286 -20.41 -7.64 19.32
N GLY A 287 -20.55 -8.97 19.41
CA GLY A 287 -19.50 -9.91 18.98
C GLY A 287 -18.26 -9.99 19.88
N GLY A 288 -18.24 -9.34 21.06
CA GLY A 288 -17.11 -9.41 21.98
C GLY A 288 -16.00 -8.38 21.70
N MET A 289 -16.29 -7.32 20.97
CA MET A 289 -15.33 -6.26 20.65
C MET A 289 -15.19 -5.23 21.76
N ASP A 290 -13.98 -4.93 22.18
CA ASP A 290 -13.69 -3.78 23.04
C ASP A 290 -13.69 -2.47 22.20
N PRO A 291 -14.39 -1.39 22.65
CA PRO A 291 -14.39 -0.13 21.92
C PRO A 291 -12.98 0.45 21.64
N ASN A 292 -12.05 0.28 22.59
CA ASN A 292 -10.68 0.77 22.44
C ASN A 292 -9.93 0.08 21.31
N ALA A 293 -10.27 -1.17 21.02
CA ALA A 293 -9.63 -1.97 19.98
C ALA A 293 -9.94 -1.51 18.55
N LEU A 294 -11.01 -0.74 18.36
CA LEU A 294 -11.37 -0.17 17.05
C LEU A 294 -10.56 1.08 16.70
N TYR A 295 -10.01 1.77 17.69
CA TYR A 295 -9.34 3.05 17.46
C TYR A 295 -8.08 2.94 16.59
N PRO A 296 -7.09 2.05 16.89
CA PRO A 296 -5.88 1.94 16.07
C PRO A 296 -6.14 1.51 14.62
N PRO A 297 -7.00 0.50 14.31
CA PRO A 297 -7.35 0.18 12.94
C PRO A 297 -8.06 1.33 12.20
N ARG A 298 -8.89 2.13 12.91
CA ARG A 298 -9.49 3.34 12.34
C ARG A 298 -8.44 4.39 12.01
N GLN A 299 -7.45 4.59 12.88
CA GLN A 299 -6.32 5.48 12.60
C GLN A 299 -5.51 4.99 11.39
N PHE A 300 -5.30 3.68 11.28
CA PHE A 300 -4.63 3.09 10.12
C PHE A 300 -5.39 3.39 8.84
N PHE A 301 -6.64 2.96 8.75
CA PHE A 301 -7.45 3.13 7.54
C PHE A 301 -7.80 4.59 7.25
N GLY A 302 -8.04 5.37 8.30
CA GLY A 302 -8.32 6.81 8.21
C GLY A 302 -7.11 7.66 7.80
N ALA A 303 -5.88 7.13 7.86
CA ALA A 303 -4.69 7.85 7.43
C ALA A 303 -4.64 8.10 5.92
N ALA A 304 -5.41 7.37 5.12
CA ALA A 304 -5.48 7.59 3.68
C ALA A 304 -6.00 8.99 3.37
N LYS A 305 -5.21 9.76 2.62
CA LYS A 305 -5.55 11.11 2.17
C LYS A 305 -4.73 11.51 0.95
N ASN A 306 -5.30 12.34 0.10
CA ASN A 306 -4.58 13.12 -0.89
C ASN A 306 -4.10 14.41 -0.21
N CYS A 307 -2.82 14.74 -0.30
CA CYS A 307 -2.24 15.91 0.35
C CYS A 307 -1.99 17.01 -0.66
N GLU A 308 -2.45 18.23 -0.39
CA GLU A 308 -2.30 19.37 -1.31
C GLU A 308 -0.82 19.75 -1.50
N GLU A 309 -0.01 19.65 -0.42
CA GLU A 309 1.38 20.12 -0.41
C GLU A 309 2.43 18.99 -0.44
N ALA A 310 1.99 17.73 -0.59
CA ALA A 310 2.88 16.56 -0.54
C ALA A 310 2.38 15.46 -1.49
N GLY A 311 2.86 14.23 -1.30
CA GLY A 311 2.34 13.07 -1.99
C GLY A 311 0.96 12.64 -1.48
N SER A 312 0.50 11.47 -1.89
CA SER A 312 -0.77 10.88 -1.47
C SER A 312 -0.57 9.55 -0.76
N LEU A 313 -1.45 9.24 0.19
CA LEU A 313 -1.58 7.92 0.81
C LEU A 313 -2.91 7.31 0.43
N THR A 314 -2.90 6.32 -0.43
CA THR A 314 -4.06 5.49 -0.77
C THR A 314 -4.01 4.20 0.06
N ILE A 315 -5.10 3.81 0.71
CA ILE A 315 -5.19 2.55 1.45
C ILE A 315 -6.31 1.71 0.86
N ILE A 316 -5.94 0.52 0.37
CA ILE A 316 -6.87 -0.50 -0.13
C ILE A 316 -6.86 -1.64 0.89
N ALA A 317 -7.88 -1.69 1.72
CA ALA A 317 -8.01 -2.66 2.78
C ALA A 317 -9.07 -3.71 2.46
N THR A 318 -8.83 -4.96 2.86
CA THR A 318 -9.83 -6.01 2.73
C THR A 318 -10.59 -6.20 4.04
N ALA A 319 -11.91 -6.35 3.96
CA ALA A 319 -12.78 -6.71 5.07
C ALA A 319 -13.48 -8.04 4.78
N LEU A 320 -13.49 -8.93 5.77
CA LEU A 320 -14.14 -10.23 5.68
C LEU A 320 -15.59 -10.11 6.13
N ILE A 321 -16.51 -10.66 5.34
CA ILE A 321 -17.93 -10.78 5.65
C ILE A 321 -18.39 -12.24 5.49
N ASP A 322 -19.61 -12.56 5.94
CA ASP A 322 -20.21 -13.88 5.80
C ASP A 322 -19.33 -15.02 6.37
N THR A 323 -18.56 -14.73 7.41
CA THR A 323 -17.72 -15.70 8.10
C THR A 323 -18.48 -16.49 9.18
N GLY A 324 -19.71 -16.09 9.48
CA GLY A 324 -20.49 -16.59 10.63
C GLY A 324 -20.07 -15.96 11.96
N SER A 325 -19.14 -15.00 11.96
CA SER A 325 -18.67 -14.31 13.17
C SER A 325 -19.33 -12.93 13.31
N ARG A 326 -20.12 -12.75 14.38
CA ARG A 326 -20.71 -11.45 14.72
C ARG A 326 -19.67 -10.36 14.96
N LEU A 327 -18.45 -10.74 15.32
CA LEU A 327 -17.34 -9.81 15.47
C LEU A 327 -16.92 -9.23 14.12
N ASP A 328 -16.85 -10.06 13.06
CA ASP A 328 -16.48 -9.61 11.72
C ASP A 328 -17.54 -8.69 11.11
N ASP A 329 -18.83 -9.03 11.35
CA ASP A 329 -19.93 -8.18 10.90
C ASP A 329 -19.87 -6.79 11.56
N LEU A 330 -19.58 -6.74 12.87
CA LEU A 330 -19.39 -5.48 13.58
C LEU A 330 -18.19 -4.70 13.00
N ILE A 331 -17.05 -5.36 12.81
CA ILE A 331 -15.85 -4.72 12.25
C ILE A 331 -16.19 -4.12 10.88
N TYR A 332 -16.84 -4.86 9.99
CA TYR A 332 -17.23 -4.34 8.69
C TYR A 332 -18.13 -3.10 8.81
N GLU A 333 -19.19 -3.14 9.61
CA GLU A 333 -20.10 -1.99 9.80
C GLU A 333 -19.39 -0.75 10.37
N GLU A 334 -18.41 -0.94 11.27
CA GLU A 334 -17.63 0.14 11.85
C GLU A 334 -16.69 0.83 10.83
N PHE A 335 -16.21 0.10 9.81
CA PHE A 335 -15.31 0.63 8.79
C PHE A 335 -16.02 1.08 7.51
N LYS A 336 -17.20 0.57 7.22
CA LYS A 336 -18.03 0.97 6.07
C LYS A 336 -18.24 2.48 5.99
N GLY A 337 -18.50 3.13 7.14
CA GLY A 337 -18.64 4.59 7.21
C GLY A 337 -17.33 5.38 7.07
N THR A 338 -16.18 4.75 7.29
CA THR A 338 -14.84 5.39 7.21
C THR A 338 -14.32 5.42 5.79
N GLY A 339 -14.63 4.40 5.00
CA GLY A 339 -14.25 4.30 3.59
C GLY A 339 -14.98 5.31 2.71
N ASN A 340 -14.37 5.66 1.58
CA ASN A 340 -14.98 6.45 0.50
C ASN A 340 -15.02 5.70 -0.85
N MET A 341 -14.69 4.41 -0.84
CA MET A 341 -14.84 3.48 -1.95
C MET A 341 -15.10 2.09 -1.37
N GLU A 342 -16.07 1.37 -1.89
CA GLU A 342 -16.36 0.00 -1.54
C GLU A 342 -16.42 -0.86 -2.81
N LEU A 343 -15.70 -2.00 -2.78
CA LEU A 343 -15.74 -3.03 -3.81
C LEU A 343 -16.23 -4.33 -3.18
N HIS A 344 -17.43 -4.75 -3.53
CA HIS A 344 -18.04 -5.96 -3.01
C HIS A 344 -17.78 -7.16 -3.90
N LEU A 345 -17.37 -8.29 -3.30
CA LEU A 345 -17.28 -9.58 -3.98
C LEU A 345 -18.50 -10.44 -3.64
N ASP A 346 -19.07 -11.12 -4.64
CA ASP A 346 -20.23 -12.00 -4.49
C ASP A 346 -19.78 -13.47 -4.43
N ARG A 347 -20.18 -14.16 -3.35
CA ARG A 347 -19.89 -15.57 -3.13
C ARG A 347 -20.54 -16.48 -4.15
N ARG A 348 -21.78 -16.16 -4.60
CA ARG A 348 -22.54 -16.98 -5.56
C ARG A 348 -21.88 -16.97 -6.93
N MET A 349 -21.34 -15.82 -7.37
CA MET A 349 -20.53 -15.72 -8.58
C MET A 349 -19.28 -16.60 -8.49
N ALA A 350 -18.55 -16.51 -7.36
CA ALA A 350 -17.35 -17.31 -7.13
C ALA A 350 -17.63 -18.82 -7.11
N GLU A 351 -18.73 -19.26 -6.50
CA GLU A 351 -19.17 -20.67 -6.48
C GLU A 351 -19.51 -21.19 -7.89
N ARG A 352 -20.04 -20.32 -8.76
CA ARG A 352 -20.28 -20.61 -10.19
C ARG A 352 -19.05 -20.43 -11.08
N ARG A 353 -17.90 -20.08 -10.53
CA ARG A 353 -16.65 -19.80 -11.27
C ARG A 353 -16.75 -18.63 -12.24
N LEU A 354 -17.64 -17.68 -11.97
CA LEU A 354 -17.72 -16.41 -12.70
C LEU A 354 -16.71 -15.44 -12.11
N TRP A 355 -15.71 -15.09 -12.90
CA TRP A 355 -14.62 -14.22 -12.48
C TRP A 355 -14.46 -13.01 -13.42
N PRO A 356 -14.21 -11.79 -12.85
CA PRO A 356 -14.16 -11.48 -11.42
C PRO A 356 -15.53 -11.53 -10.75
N ALA A 357 -15.57 -11.99 -9.50
CA ALA A 357 -16.80 -12.10 -8.74
C ALA A 357 -17.19 -10.75 -8.10
N ILE A 358 -17.23 -9.68 -8.87
CA ILE A 358 -17.52 -8.31 -8.43
C ILE A 358 -19.01 -8.04 -8.52
N ASP A 359 -19.60 -7.61 -7.41
CA ASP A 359 -20.96 -7.10 -7.34
C ASP A 359 -20.99 -5.63 -7.76
N ILE A 360 -21.47 -5.38 -8.98
CA ILE A 360 -21.49 -4.05 -9.59
C ILE A 360 -22.50 -3.10 -8.90
N GLU A 361 -23.62 -3.63 -8.39
CA GLU A 361 -24.65 -2.82 -7.77
C GLU A 361 -24.21 -2.27 -6.42
N ARG A 362 -23.51 -3.09 -5.62
CA ARG A 362 -23.05 -2.75 -4.29
C ARG A 362 -21.69 -2.03 -4.27
N SER A 363 -20.96 -2.05 -5.39
CA SER A 363 -19.64 -1.43 -5.49
C SER A 363 -19.73 0.01 -5.97
N GLY A 364 -18.87 0.90 -5.47
CA GLY A 364 -18.85 2.30 -5.91
C GLY A 364 -17.82 3.13 -5.18
N THR A 365 -17.56 4.33 -5.72
CA THR A 365 -16.66 5.33 -5.16
C THR A 365 -17.45 6.62 -4.91
N ARG A 366 -17.24 7.23 -3.73
CA ARG A 366 -17.79 8.55 -3.44
C ARG A 366 -17.04 9.60 -4.24
N HIS A 367 -17.76 10.57 -4.80
CA HIS A 367 -17.20 11.61 -5.66
C HIS A 367 -16.49 11.03 -6.90
N GLU A 368 -17.09 9.96 -7.49
CA GLU A 368 -16.57 9.37 -8.73
C GLU A 368 -16.49 10.37 -9.90
N GLU A 369 -17.27 11.46 -9.82
CA GLU A 369 -17.25 12.60 -10.75
C GLU A 369 -15.92 13.38 -10.78
N LEU A 370 -15.08 13.24 -9.75
CA LEU A 370 -13.74 13.82 -9.73
C LEU A 370 -12.70 12.94 -10.42
N LEU A 371 -13.03 11.65 -10.63
CA LEU A 371 -12.12 10.65 -11.17
C LEU A 371 -12.44 10.26 -12.62
N GLN A 372 -13.68 10.51 -13.05
CA GLN A 372 -14.18 10.09 -14.37
C GLN A 372 -14.86 11.27 -15.07
N ASP A 373 -14.79 11.31 -16.39
CA ASP A 373 -15.47 12.32 -17.18
C ASP A 373 -16.99 12.10 -17.24
N ASP A 374 -17.73 13.18 -17.50
CA ASP A 374 -19.20 13.18 -17.52
C ASP A 374 -19.82 12.19 -18.51
N ALA A 375 -19.17 11.95 -19.64
CA ALA A 375 -19.67 11.03 -20.67
C ALA A 375 -19.57 9.58 -20.21
N THR A 376 -18.43 9.22 -19.66
CA THR A 376 -18.15 7.91 -19.05
C THR A 376 -19.11 7.65 -17.88
N LEU A 377 -19.31 8.61 -16.98
CA LEU A 377 -20.21 8.49 -15.84
C LEU A 377 -21.67 8.21 -16.27
N LYS A 378 -22.17 8.92 -17.26
CA LYS A 378 -23.54 8.69 -17.78
C LYS A 378 -23.72 7.27 -18.31
N GLN A 379 -22.69 6.73 -18.97
CA GLN A 379 -22.72 5.35 -19.47
C GLN A 379 -22.65 4.33 -18.33
N ILE A 380 -21.84 4.56 -17.31
CA ILE A 380 -21.75 3.70 -16.12
C ILE A 380 -23.07 3.70 -15.34
N TRP A 381 -23.70 4.85 -15.18
CA TRP A 381 -25.03 4.93 -14.54
C TRP A 381 -26.11 4.21 -15.34
N LEU A 382 -26.04 4.27 -16.67
CA LEU A 382 -26.92 3.48 -17.53
C LEU A 382 -26.66 1.98 -17.33
N LEU A 383 -25.39 1.54 -17.31
CA LEU A 383 -25.01 0.15 -17.04
C LEU A 383 -25.59 -0.34 -15.71
N ARG A 384 -25.39 0.42 -14.61
CA ARG A 384 -25.93 0.08 -13.27
C ARG A 384 -27.46 -0.07 -13.29
N ARG A 385 -28.15 0.83 -14.00
CA ARG A 385 -29.60 0.79 -14.13
C ARG A 385 -30.08 -0.44 -14.91
N MET A 386 -29.37 -0.82 -15.97
CA MET A 386 -29.67 -2.04 -16.75
C MET A 386 -29.49 -3.30 -15.91
N ILE A 387 -28.42 -3.36 -15.10
CA ILE A 387 -28.18 -4.50 -14.20
C ILE A 387 -29.32 -4.66 -13.20
N GLY A 388 -29.75 -3.57 -12.58
CA GLY A 388 -30.88 -3.57 -11.63
C GLY A 388 -32.19 -4.06 -12.26
N ILE A 389 -32.47 -3.69 -13.52
CA ILE A 389 -33.65 -4.18 -14.25
C ILE A 389 -33.52 -5.68 -14.54
N ILE A 390 -32.40 -6.13 -15.12
CA ILE A 390 -32.18 -7.55 -15.44
C ILE A 390 -32.22 -8.40 -14.16
N GLY A 391 -31.65 -7.91 -13.05
CA GLY A 391 -31.65 -8.60 -11.77
C GLY A 391 -33.03 -8.79 -11.16
N GLN A 392 -33.97 -7.86 -11.42
CA GLN A 392 -35.38 -7.96 -10.99
C GLN A 392 -36.18 -8.94 -11.85
N ASP A 393 -35.94 -8.96 -13.16
CA ASP A 393 -36.67 -9.81 -14.10
C ASP A 393 -36.21 -11.28 -14.09
N SER A 394 -34.91 -11.54 -13.83
CA SER A 394 -34.31 -12.88 -14.03
C SER A 394 -34.30 -13.77 -12.80
N ASN A 395 -34.85 -13.42 -11.65
CA ASN A 395 -34.71 -14.21 -10.39
C ASN A 395 -33.27 -14.63 -10.03
N SER A 396 -32.24 -14.18 -10.79
CA SER A 396 -30.84 -14.54 -10.59
C SER A 396 -29.90 -13.36 -10.85
N PRO A 397 -29.45 -12.66 -9.79
CA PRO A 397 -28.47 -11.56 -9.93
C PRO A 397 -27.17 -11.96 -10.64
N THR A 398 -26.81 -13.25 -10.58
CA THR A 398 -25.61 -13.78 -11.25
C THR A 398 -25.72 -13.84 -12.76
N GLU A 399 -26.93 -13.92 -13.34
CA GLU A 399 -27.15 -13.96 -14.79
C GLU A 399 -26.83 -12.61 -15.43
N ALA A 400 -27.23 -11.50 -14.78
CA ALA A 400 -26.88 -10.16 -15.26
C ALA A 400 -25.36 -9.95 -15.31
N ALA A 401 -24.67 -10.38 -14.25
CA ALA A 401 -23.21 -10.30 -14.18
C ALA A 401 -22.53 -11.15 -15.26
N GLU A 402 -23.02 -12.36 -15.52
CA GLU A 402 -22.50 -13.25 -16.56
C GLU A 402 -22.61 -12.62 -17.95
N ARG A 403 -23.77 -12.06 -18.31
CA ARG A 403 -23.98 -11.37 -19.59
C ARG A 403 -23.04 -10.16 -19.76
N ILE A 404 -22.80 -9.41 -18.67
CA ILE A 404 -21.88 -8.27 -18.70
C ILE A 404 -20.45 -8.75 -18.94
N LEU A 405 -19.99 -9.76 -18.21
CA LEU A 405 -18.65 -10.33 -18.36
C LEU A 405 -18.44 -10.87 -19.78
N GLU A 406 -19.45 -11.56 -20.34
CA GLU A 406 -19.40 -12.05 -21.71
C GLU A 406 -19.28 -10.89 -22.71
N ARG A 407 -20.10 -9.83 -22.56
CA ARG A 407 -20.06 -8.66 -23.44
C ARG A 407 -18.74 -7.89 -23.31
N MET A 408 -18.23 -7.72 -22.09
CA MET A 408 -16.90 -7.13 -21.84
C MET A 408 -15.78 -7.93 -22.50
N SER A 409 -15.88 -9.27 -22.51
CA SER A 409 -14.85 -10.14 -23.10
C SER A 409 -14.69 -9.98 -24.61
N ARG A 410 -15.73 -9.46 -25.28
CA ARG A 410 -15.73 -9.19 -26.72
C ARG A 410 -15.13 -7.83 -27.08
N THR A 411 -14.76 -7.00 -26.11
CA THR A 411 -14.25 -5.64 -26.31
C THR A 411 -12.81 -5.50 -25.79
N GLN A 412 -12.04 -4.60 -26.41
CA GLN A 412 -10.64 -4.39 -26.06
C GLN A 412 -10.47 -3.35 -24.93
N THR A 413 -11.34 -2.34 -24.89
CA THR A 413 -11.27 -1.24 -23.93
C THR A 413 -12.60 -1.03 -23.18
N ASN A 414 -12.58 -0.24 -22.12
CA ASN A 414 -13.78 0.11 -21.38
C ASN A 414 -14.68 1.07 -22.16
N GLU A 415 -14.09 1.98 -22.93
CA GLU A 415 -14.80 2.92 -23.79
C GLU A 415 -15.58 2.16 -24.88
N GLU A 416 -14.95 1.16 -25.52
CA GLU A 416 -15.58 0.29 -26.51
C GLU A 416 -16.74 -0.50 -25.89
N PHE A 417 -16.54 -1.05 -24.69
CA PHE A 417 -17.58 -1.77 -23.96
C PHE A 417 -18.77 -0.85 -23.63
N LEU A 418 -18.51 0.32 -23.02
CA LEU A 418 -19.55 1.27 -22.65
C LEU A 418 -20.32 1.78 -23.89
N ALA A 419 -19.63 2.07 -25.00
CA ALA A 419 -20.28 2.45 -26.26
C ALA A 419 -21.16 1.33 -26.82
N SER A 420 -20.82 0.06 -26.57
CA SER A 420 -21.62 -1.08 -27.01
C SER A 420 -22.95 -1.22 -26.26
N ILE A 421 -23.04 -0.74 -25.01
CA ILE A 421 -24.25 -0.83 -24.18
C ILE A 421 -25.40 0.01 -24.76
N THR A 422 -25.07 1.12 -25.39
CA THR A 422 -26.05 2.05 -25.96
C THR A 422 -26.55 1.65 -27.33
N LYS A 423 -25.94 0.65 -27.98
CA LYS A 423 -26.40 0.14 -29.31
C LYS A 423 -27.30 -1.08 -29.09
N PRO A 424 -28.53 -1.09 -29.63
CA PRO A 424 -29.32 -2.31 -29.66
C PRO A 424 -28.56 -3.38 -30.47
N GLU A 425 -28.66 -4.65 -30.04
CA GLU A 425 -28.15 -5.80 -30.79
C GLU A 425 -28.86 -5.96 -32.11
#